data_98533c1176def4c1b7e7d40d8a912987
#
_entry.id   98533c1176def4c1b7e7d40d8a912987
#
_cell.length_a   1.000
_cell.length_b   1.000
_cell.length_c   1.000
_cell.angle_alpha   90.00
_cell.angle_beta   90.00
_cell.angle_gamma   90.00
#
_symmetry.space_group_name_H-M   'P 1'
#
loop_
_entity.id
_entity.type
_entity.pdbx_description
1 polymer ?
#
loop_
_entity_poly.entity_id
_entity_poly.type
_entity_poly.pdbx_seq_one_letter_code
_entity_poly.pdbx_strand_id
1 'polypeptide(L)'
;MNNTIRELLKKHAGLPVSVDGLDDGADLYAAGLSSFASVQLMLALEENFDIEFPDSLLNRKSFQSIEAIARTVASIVDDRKVA
;
A
#
# COMPACT_ATOMS: atom_id res chain seq x y z
N MET A 1 -8.49 -3.18 7.52
CA MET A 1 -7.36 -3.13 6.57
C MET A 1 -6.82 -1.71 6.36
N ASN A 2 -7.68 -0.74 6.12
CA ASN A 2 -7.22 0.63 5.84
C ASN A 2 -6.41 1.23 6.99
N ASN A 3 -6.81 0.98 8.24
CA ASN A 3 -6.06 1.47 9.39
C ASN A 3 -4.64 0.89 9.45
N THR A 4 -4.49 -0.39 9.13
CA THR A 4 -3.17 -1.03 9.08
C THR A 4 -2.31 -0.41 7.98
N ILE A 5 -2.90 -0.16 6.81
CA ILE A 5 -2.20 0.48 5.70
C ILE A 5 -1.74 1.89 6.11
N ARG A 6 -2.59 2.66 6.79
CA ARG A 6 -2.22 3.99 7.28
C ARG A 6 -1.06 3.92 8.27
N GLU A 7 -1.07 2.96 9.17
CA GLU A 7 0.04 2.79 10.12
C GLU A 7 1.35 2.44 9.41
N LEU A 8 1.30 1.59 8.39
CA LEU A 8 2.48 1.24 7.60
C LEU A 8 2.99 2.43 6.80
N LEU A 9 2.09 3.26 6.27
CA LEU A 9 2.47 4.50 5.60
C LEU A 9 3.20 5.45 6.56
N LYS A 10 2.69 5.59 7.77
CA LYS A 10 3.34 6.44 8.79
C LYS A 10 4.76 5.97 9.10
N LYS A 11 4.96 4.66 9.17
CA LYS A 11 6.26 4.08 9.55
C LYS A 11 7.26 4.08 8.42
N HIS A 12 6.81 3.87 7.18
CA HIS A 12 7.72 3.51 6.10
C HIS A 12 7.74 4.47 4.91
N ALA A 13 6.69 5.27 4.72
CA ALA A 13 6.57 6.08 3.50
C ALA A 13 7.26 7.44 3.59
N GLY A 14 7.47 7.96 4.80
CA GLY A 14 8.13 9.24 4.98
C GLY A 14 7.42 10.41 4.29
N LEU A 15 6.08 10.38 4.23
CA LEU A 15 5.33 11.44 3.57
C LEU A 15 5.47 12.76 4.31
N PRO A 16 5.58 13.89 3.57
CA PRO A 16 5.68 15.21 4.18
C PRO A 16 4.36 15.73 4.76
N VAL A 17 3.27 14.99 4.58
CA VAL A 17 1.94 15.35 5.07
C VAL A 17 1.44 14.31 6.06
N SER A 18 0.45 14.68 6.87
CA SER A 18 -0.15 13.74 7.82
C SER A 18 -0.96 12.68 7.08
N VAL A 19 -0.65 11.41 7.32
CA VAL A 19 -1.40 10.30 6.73
C VAL A 19 -2.87 10.33 7.18
N ASP A 20 -3.12 10.72 8.41
CA ASP A 20 -4.49 10.79 8.94
C ASP A 20 -5.36 11.83 8.23
N GLY A 21 -4.73 12.83 7.64
CA GLY A 21 -5.42 13.86 6.87
C GLY A 21 -5.72 13.49 5.42
N LEU A 22 -5.23 12.33 4.96
CA LEU A 22 -5.44 11.89 3.59
C LEU A 22 -6.71 11.06 3.47
N ASP A 23 -7.52 11.35 2.44
CA ASP A 23 -8.66 10.51 2.10
C ASP A 23 -8.16 9.17 1.55
N ASP A 24 -8.98 8.13 1.64
CA ASP A 24 -8.64 6.81 1.14
C ASP A 24 -8.34 6.83 -0.37
N GLY A 25 -8.97 7.72 -1.12
CA GLY A 25 -8.75 7.88 -2.56
C GLY A 25 -7.67 8.87 -2.94
N ALA A 26 -7.02 9.54 -1.97
CA ALA A 26 -6.00 10.54 -2.27
C ALA A 26 -4.80 9.90 -2.97
N ASP A 27 -4.23 10.62 -3.95
CA ASP A 27 -3.05 10.16 -4.68
C ASP A 27 -1.82 10.29 -3.79
N LEU A 28 -1.27 9.14 -3.40
CA LEU A 28 -0.12 9.10 -2.50
C LEU A 28 1.15 9.64 -3.16
N TYR A 29 1.29 9.46 -4.48
CA TYR A 29 2.45 10.00 -5.19
C TYR A 29 2.39 11.52 -5.22
N ALA A 30 1.20 12.08 -5.40
CA ALA A 30 1.00 13.53 -5.32
C ALA A 30 1.28 14.05 -3.90
N ALA A 31 1.03 13.24 -2.89
CA ALA A 31 1.30 13.57 -1.49
C ALA A 31 2.78 13.44 -1.11
N GLY A 32 3.61 12.89 -2.01
CA GLY A 32 5.05 12.80 -1.78
C GLY A 32 5.63 11.40 -1.68
N LEU A 33 4.86 10.37 -2.01
CA LEU A 33 5.36 9.00 -2.00
C LEU A 33 6.40 8.82 -3.11
N SER A 34 7.64 8.51 -2.72
CA SER A 34 8.72 8.25 -3.68
C SER A 34 8.72 6.80 -4.13
N SER A 35 9.42 6.51 -5.23
CA SER A 35 9.59 5.13 -5.71
C SER A 35 10.28 4.27 -4.65
N PHE A 36 11.29 4.81 -3.98
CA PHE A 36 11.99 4.10 -2.91
C PHE A 36 11.03 3.78 -1.75
N ALA A 37 10.25 4.78 -1.33
CA ALA A 37 9.30 4.61 -0.23
C ALA A 37 8.19 3.61 -0.59
N SER A 38 7.77 3.57 -1.85
CA SER A 38 6.74 2.60 -2.27
C SER A 38 7.27 1.17 -2.19
N VAL A 39 8.56 0.94 -2.45
CA VAL A 39 9.17 -0.39 -2.26
C VAL A 39 9.23 -0.76 -0.79
N GLN A 40 9.60 0.18 0.08
CA GLN A 40 9.62 -0.05 1.52
C GLN A 40 8.21 -0.38 2.03
N LEU A 41 7.22 0.33 1.53
CA LEU A 41 5.81 0.06 1.88
C LEU A 41 5.38 -1.32 1.41
N MET A 42 5.74 -1.70 0.18
CA MET A 42 5.43 -3.02 -0.37
C MET A 42 5.98 -4.12 0.53
N LEU A 43 7.24 -4.03 0.93
CA LEU A 43 7.86 -5.02 1.80
C LEU A 43 7.16 -5.10 3.16
N ALA A 44 6.76 -3.96 3.71
CA ALA A 44 6.02 -3.91 4.97
C ALA A 44 4.64 -4.56 4.85
N LEU A 45 3.97 -4.36 3.73
CA LEU A 45 2.68 -4.99 3.45
C LEU A 45 2.82 -6.50 3.32
N GLU A 46 3.84 -6.97 2.62
CA GLU A 46 4.11 -8.40 2.48
C GLU A 46 4.33 -9.05 3.83
N GLU A 47 5.12 -8.43 4.68
CA GLU A 47 5.41 -8.95 6.01
C GLU A 47 4.16 -8.92 6.92
N ASN A 48 3.45 -7.79 6.93
CA ASN A 48 2.30 -7.61 7.82
C ASN A 48 1.14 -8.54 7.49
N PHE A 49 0.85 -8.72 6.19
CA PHE A 49 -0.27 -9.54 5.75
C PHE A 49 0.13 -10.96 5.34
N ASP A 50 1.41 -11.29 5.46
CA ASP A 50 1.96 -12.59 5.06
C ASP A 50 1.57 -12.93 3.62
N ILE A 51 1.86 -12.02 2.72
CA ILE A 51 1.55 -12.14 1.28
C ILE A 51 2.79 -11.86 0.46
N GLU A 52 2.70 -12.17 -0.83
CA GLU A 52 3.73 -11.85 -1.79
C GLU A 52 3.09 -11.18 -3.00
N PHE A 53 3.56 -9.99 -3.35
CA PHE A 53 3.03 -9.26 -4.50
C PHE A 53 3.53 -9.91 -5.79
N PRO A 54 2.63 -10.38 -6.66
CA PRO A 54 3.06 -10.86 -7.98
C PRO A 54 3.54 -9.69 -8.85
N ASP A 55 4.42 -9.98 -9.79
CA ASP A 55 5.00 -8.96 -10.66
C ASP A 55 3.94 -8.11 -11.38
N SER A 56 2.82 -8.72 -11.75
CA SER A 56 1.73 -8.03 -12.42
C SER A 56 1.10 -6.91 -11.59
N LEU A 57 1.25 -6.99 -10.27
CA LEU A 57 0.72 -5.99 -9.34
C LEU A 57 1.79 -5.03 -8.81
N LEU A 58 3.04 -5.19 -9.23
CA LEU A 58 4.13 -4.30 -8.86
C LEU A 58 4.17 -3.11 -9.82
N ASN A 59 3.17 -2.24 -9.70
CA ASN A 59 3.04 -1.07 -10.56
C ASN A 59 2.52 0.12 -9.76
N ARG A 60 2.65 1.31 -10.33
CA ARG A 60 2.25 2.55 -9.69
C ARG A 60 0.77 2.55 -9.29
N LYS A 61 -0.07 1.98 -10.13
CA LYS A 61 -1.52 1.96 -9.91
C LYS A 61 -1.90 1.23 -8.62
N SER A 62 -1.18 0.16 -8.28
CA SER A 62 -1.46 -0.63 -7.07
C SER A 62 -1.19 0.16 -5.79
N PHE A 63 -0.29 1.14 -5.83
CA PHE A 63 0.13 1.91 -4.66
C PHE A 63 -0.33 3.37 -4.71
N GLN A 64 -1.21 3.71 -5.64
CA GLN A 64 -1.59 5.09 -5.89
C GLN A 64 -2.41 5.71 -4.76
N SER A 65 -3.19 4.91 -4.04
CA SER A 65 -4.02 5.39 -2.93
C SER A 65 -4.17 4.30 -1.88
N ILE A 66 -4.63 4.68 -0.70
CA ILE A 66 -4.92 3.71 0.37
C ILE A 66 -5.96 2.72 -0.13
N GLU A 67 -6.99 3.21 -0.83
CA GLU A 67 -8.02 2.36 -1.43
C GLU A 67 -7.43 1.37 -2.44
N ALA A 68 -6.53 1.84 -3.31
CA ALA A 68 -5.88 0.97 -4.30
C ALA A 68 -5.02 -0.10 -3.63
N ILE A 69 -4.28 0.26 -2.59
CA ILE A 69 -3.48 -0.69 -1.81
C ILE A 69 -4.39 -1.74 -1.18
N ALA A 70 -5.48 -1.31 -0.56
CA ALA A 70 -6.42 -2.21 0.09
C ALA A 70 -7.02 -3.21 -0.90
N ARG A 71 -7.43 -2.75 -2.09
CA ARG A 71 -7.95 -3.63 -3.13
C ARG A 71 -6.90 -4.62 -3.62
N THR A 72 -5.67 -4.16 -3.77
CA THR A 72 -4.58 -5.03 -4.23
C THR A 72 -4.27 -6.10 -3.21
N VAL A 73 -4.16 -5.73 -1.93
CA VAL A 73 -3.93 -6.70 -0.85
C VAL A 73 -5.08 -7.70 -0.76
N ALA A 74 -6.31 -7.23 -0.82
CA ALA A 74 -7.49 -8.09 -0.78
C ALA A 74 -7.50 -9.09 -1.94
N SER A 75 -7.13 -8.66 -3.12
CA SER A 75 -7.03 -9.52 -4.30
C SER A 75 -6.02 -10.64 -4.10
N ILE A 76 -4.85 -10.33 -3.54
CA ILE A 76 -3.81 -11.33 -3.26
C ILE A 76 -4.29 -12.33 -2.22
N VAL A 77 -4.91 -11.85 -1.15
CA VAL A 77 -5.44 -12.72 -0.09
C VAL A 77 -6.52 -13.64 -0.64
N ASP A 78 -7.42 -13.12 -1.47
CA ASP A 78 -8.50 -13.91 -2.06
C ASP A 78 -7.95 -15.00 -2.99
N ASP A 79 -6.93 -14.70 -3.79
CA ASP A 79 -6.28 -15.67 -4.66
C ASP A 79 -5.68 -16.82 -3.83
N ARG A 80 -5.10 -16.51 -2.68
CA ARG A 80 -4.56 -17.54 -1.77
C ARG A 80 -5.65 -18.46 -1.24
N LYS A 81 -6.83 -17.91 -0.95
CA LYS A 81 -7.95 -18.70 -0.43
C LYS A 81 -8.52 -19.66 -1.45
N VAL A 82 -8.46 -19.30 -2.73
CA VAL A 82 -8.99 -20.11 -3.82
C VAL A 82 -8.04 -21.24 -4.18
N ALA A 83 -6.77 -21.04 -3.97
CA ALA A 83 -5.75 -22.06 -4.20
C ALA A 83 -5.83 -23.15 -3.12
#